data_79876409ee58f7ae04db79eec3441cbf
#
_entry.id   79876409ee58f7ae04db79eec3441cbf
#
_cell.length_a   1.000
_cell.length_b   1.000
_cell.length_c   1.000
_cell.angle_alpha   90.00
_cell.angle_beta   90.00
_cell.angle_gamma   90.00
#
_symmetry.space_group_name_H-M   'P 1'
#
loop_
_entity.id
_entity.type
_entity.pdbx_description
1 polymer ?
#
loop_
_entity_poly.entity_id
_entity_poly.type
_entity_poly.pdbx_seq_one_letter_code
_entity_poly.pdbx_strand_id
1 'polypeptide(L)'
;MREKLAKVKKGLGIAIFVIIAVLIVATVVASVFSKSRNKPIFVFGNTLLWVETESMEPTIEARSFISAKKYDGKGVKQGDIITFICTDTSSEVYGRLITHRVEKVVDGGYRTKGDNSLSHTDPWTVKDDDIVAVYGGNLKIFTFVGRVFLSPAGLILIVATFIFSCAFIYIPDMINAVKESDGSDGKSEKDKEIDRRVQ
;
A
#
# COMPACT_ATOMS: atom_id res chain seq x y z
N MET A 1 18.99 23.47 -28.97
CA MET A 1 19.39 22.62 -27.85
C MET A 1 18.49 22.81 -26.63
N ARG A 2 18.16 24.04 -26.22
CA ARG A 2 17.27 24.35 -25.08
C ARG A 2 15.84 23.82 -25.24
N GLU A 3 15.25 23.89 -26.43
CA GLU A 3 13.88 23.43 -26.71
C GLU A 3 13.73 21.90 -26.61
N LYS A 4 14.72 21.15 -27.11
CA LYS A 4 14.76 19.69 -26.96
C LYS A 4 14.87 19.28 -25.47
N LEU A 5 15.66 20.03 -24.69
CA LEU A 5 15.82 19.77 -23.27
C LEU A 5 14.52 20.06 -22.48
N ALA A 6 13.78 21.10 -22.86
CA ALA A 6 12.47 21.41 -22.27
C ALA A 6 11.43 20.34 -22.58
N LYS A 7 11.36 19.84 -23.82
CA LYS A 7 10.46 18.72 -24.19
C LYS A 7 10.80 17.44 -23.44
N VAL A 8 12.08 17.13 -23.25
CA VAL A 8 12.52 15.94 -22.49
C VAL A 8 12.15 16.08 -21.01
N LYS A 9 12.37 17.26 -20.39
CA LYS A 9 11.96 17.51 -18.99
C LYS A 9 10.46 17.39 -18.81
N LYS A 10 9.66 17.96 -19.74
CA LYS A 10 8.19 17.85 -19.70
C LYS A 10 7.74 16.39 -19.86
N GLY A 11 8.32 15.64 -20.78
CA GLY A 11 8.02 14.21 -20.96
C GLY A 11 8.37 13.38 -19.72
N LEU A 12 9.53 13.63 -19.10
CA LEU A 12 9.93 12.95 -17.86
C LEU A 12 8.99 13.29 -16.69
N GLY A 13 8.58 14.56 -16.56
CA GLY A 13 7.63 14.99 -15.54
C GLY A 13 6.27 14.29 -15.68
N ILE A 14 5.75 14.22 -16.91
CA ILE A 14 4.50 13.50 -17.22
C ILE A 14 4.63 12.00 -16.90
N ALA A 15 5.75 11.38 -17.26
CA ALA A 15 5.99 9.96 -16.98
C ALA A 15 6.00 9.68 -15.47
N ILE A 16 6.71 10.49 -14.69
CA ILE A 16 6.74 10.39 -13.23
C ILE A 16 5.33 10.58 -12.63
N PHE A 17 4.59 11.57 -13.12
CA PHE A 17 3.20 11.82 -12.70
C PHE A 17 2.31 10.60 -12.93
N VAL A 18 2.36 10.01 -14.14
CA VAL A 18 1.57 8.82 -14.48
C VAL A 18 1.95 7.64 -13.59
N ILE A 19 3.25 7.42 -13.34
CA ILE A 19 3.72 6.33 -12.45
C ILE A 19 3.16 6.53 -11.04
N ILE A 20 3.24 7.74 -10.49
CA ILE A 20 2.71 8.04 -9.15
C ILE A 20 1.19 7.84 -9.11
N ALA A 21 0.46 8.33 -10.11
CA ALA A 21 -0.99 8.17 -10.20
C ALA A 21 -1.39 6.68 -10.24
N VAL A 22 -0.69 5.87 -11.04
CA VAL A 22 -0.91 4.41 -11.13
C VAL A 22 -0.62 3.75 -9.78
N LEU A 23 0.45 4.13 -9.09
CA LEU A 23 0.77 3.59 -7.76
C LEU A 23 -0.29 3.95 -6.72
N ILE A 24 -0.81 5.18 -6.74
CA ILE A 24 -1.91 5.60 -5.84
C ILE A 24 -3.17 4.77 -6.11
N VAL A 25 -3.56 4.64 -7.37
CA VAL A 25 -4.74 3.83 -7.76
C VAL A 25 -4.53 2.37 -7.35
N ALA A 26 -3.36 1.80 -7.61
CA ALA A 26 -3.04 0.42 -7.25
C ALA A 26 -3.11 0.19 -5.72
N THR A 27 -2.62 1.14 -4.91
CA THR A 27 -2.68 1.04 -3.45
C THR A 27 -4.11 1.16 -2.92
N VAL A 28 -4.92 2.06 -3.49
CA VAL A 28 -6.34 2.20 -3.13
C VAL A 28 -7.12 0.93 -3.51
N VAL A 29 -6.92 0.42 -4.72
CA VAL A 29 -7.55 -0.81 -5.18
C VAL A 29 -7.13 -1.98 -4.30
N ALA A 30 -5.85 -2.15 -4.02
CA ALA A 30 -5.34 -3.21 -3.13
C ALA A 30 -5.96 -3.11 -1.73
N SER A 31 -6.11 -1.91 -1.17
CA SER A 31 -6.71 -1.67 0.14
C SER A 31 -8.20 -2.05 0.17
N VAL A 32 -8.94 -1.71 -0.89
CA VAL A 32 -10.36 -2.06 -1.02
C VAL A 32 -10.55 -3.58 -1.18
N PHE A 33 -9.73 -4.21 -2.02
CA PHE A 33 -9.78 -5.66 -2.21
C PHE A 33 -9.35 -6.46 -0.98
N SER A 34 -8.36 -5.97 -0.23
CA SER A 34 -7.91 -6.58 1.02
C SER A 34 -9.00 -6.55 2.10
N LYS A 35 -9.80 -5.47 2.15
CA LYS A 35 -10.88 -5.31 3.12
C LYS A 35 -12.13 -6.13 2.79
N SER A 36 -12.33 -6.48 1.51
CA SER A 36 -13.53 -7.18 1.02
C SER A 36 -13.44 -8.70 1.06
N ARG A 37 -12.26 -9.29 1.21
CA ARG A 37 -12.06 -10.75 1.24
C ARG A 37 -11.05 -11.10 2.32
N ASN A 38 -11.52 -11.76 3.39
CA ASN A 38 -10.66 -12.39 4.42
C ASN A 38 -9.82 -13.56 3.86
N LYS A 39 -9.51 -13.55 2.56
CA LYS A 39 -8.68 -14.58 1.91
C LYS A 39 -7.50 -13.91 1.24
N PRO A 40 -6.27 -14.27 1.60
CA PRO A 40 -5.07 -13.74 0.97
C PRO A 40 -4.98 -14.18 -0.50
N ILE A 41 -4.42 -13.30 -1.32
CA ILE A 41 -4.12 -13.61 -2.73
C ILE A 41 -2.77 -14.31 -2.78
N PHE A 42 -2.72 -15.46 -3.43
CA PHE A 42 -1.49 -16.23 -3.60
C PHE A 42 -0.93 -16.03 -5.01
N VAL A 43 0.36 -15.70 -5.10
CA VAL A 43 1.12 -15.62 -6.35
C VAL A 43 2.21 -16.68 -6.28
N PHE A 44 2.20 -17.62 -7.22
CA PHE A 44 3.11 -18.79 -7.24
C PHE A 44 3.17 -19.53 -5.89
N GLY A 45 2.01 -19.67 -5.22
CA GLY A 45 1.92 -20.36 -3.93
C GLY A 45 2.41 -19.57 -2.71
N ASN A 46 2.81 -18.31 -2.88
CA ASN A 46 3.22 -17.42 -1.81
C ASN A 46 2.27 -16.23 -1.68
N THR A 47 2.18 -15.68 -0.49
CA THR A 47 1.41 -14.46 -0.21
C THR A 47 2.18 -13.52 0.71
N LEU A 48 1.80 -12.25 0.66
CA LEU A 48 2.22 -11.21 1.59
C LEU A 48 1.09 -10.97 2.58
N LEU A 49 1.39 -11.06 3.86
CA LEU A 49 0.43 -10.77 4.92
C LEU A 49 0.93 -9.59 5.75
N TRP A 50 0.01 -8.72 6.13
CA TRP A 50 0.27 -7.63 7.07
C TRP A 50 -0.16 -8.07 8.47
N VAL A 51 0.78 -8.12 9.40
CA VAL A 51 0.54 -8.44 10.81
C VAL A 51 0.31 -7.13 11.54
N GLU A 52 -0.89 -6.94 12.05
CA GLU A 52 -1.30 -5.66 12.65
C GLU A 52 -1.01 -5.58 14.14
N THR A 53 -1.12 -6.70 14.85
CA THR A 53 -1.10 -6.80 16.31
C THR A 53 0.24 -7.28 16.86
N GLU A 54 0.46 -7.05 18.15
CA GLU A 54 1.67 -7.42 18.89
C GLU A 54 1.67 -8.87 19.37
N SER A 55 0.62 -9.65 19.06
CA SER A 55 0.45 -11.02 19.60
C SER A 55 1.61 -11.96 19.27
N MET A 56 2.36 -11.70 18.20
CA MET A 56 3.48 -12.52 17.73
C MET A 56 4.86 -11.95 18.06
N GLU A 57 4.93 -10.86 18.81
CA GLU A 57 6.23 -10.33 19.27
C GLU A 57 6.90 -11.26 20.27
N PRO A 58 8.23 -11.36 20.24
CA PRO A 58 9.17 -10.64 19.38
C PRO A 58 9.44 -11.31 18.02
N THR A 59 8.86 -12.46 17.71
CA THR A 59 9.14 -13.23 16.49
C THR A 59 8.68 -12.46 15.24
N ILE A 60 7.50 -11.86 15.29
CA ILE A 60 6.94 -11.04 14.24
C ILE A 60 6.51 -9.72 14.89
N GLU A 61 7.15 -8.63 14.48
CA GLU A 61 6.81 -7.31 14.98
C GLU A 61 5.42 -6.86 14.51
N ALA A 62 4.71 -6.13 15.34
CA ALA A 62 3.47 -5.46 14.92
C ALA A 62 3.72 -4.52 13.74
N ARG A 63 2.69 -4.34 12.91
CA ARG A 63 2.75 -3.51 11.70
C ARG A 63 3.91 -3.91 10.78
N SER A 64 4.01 -5.21 10.52
CA SER A 64 5.05 -5.76 9.64
C SER A 64 4.48 -6.65 8.56
N PHE A 65 5.23 -6.75 7.45
CA PHE A 65 4.94 -7.70 6.39
C PHE A 65 5.70 -9.00 6.62
N ILE A 66 4.98 -10.09 6.44
CA ILE A 66 5.54 -11.45 6.40
C ILE A 66 5.27 -12.08 5.05
N SER A 67 6.17 -12.96 4.62
CA SER A 67 5.86 -13.93 3.57
C SER A 67 5.21 -15.16 4.19
N ALA A 68 4.23 -15.73 3.51
CA ALA A 68 3.64 -16.99 3.90
C ALA A 68 3.39 -17.86 2.66
N LYS A 69 3.51 -19.17 2.81
CA LYS A 69 3.23 -20.16 1.77
C LYS A 69 1.82 -20.67 1.94
N LYS A 70 1.12 -20.86 0.82
CA LYS A 70 -0.20 -21.52 0.85
C LYS A 70 -0.10 -22.87 1.54
N TYR A 71 -1.01 -23.12 2.46
CA TYR A 71 -1.09 -24.40 3.11
C TYR A 71 -1.48 -25.50 2.10
N ASP A 72 -0.78 -26.63 2.12
CA ASP A 72 -0.93 -27.73 1.16
C ASP A 72 -1.70 -28.94 1.70
N GLY A 73 -2.24 -28.83 2.92
CA GLY A 73 -3.03 -29.89 3.55
C GLY A 73 -2.21 -31.05 4.14
N LYS A 74 -0.88 -30.95 4.21
CA LYS A 74 -0.01 -32.02 4.73
C LYS A 74 0.18 -32.02 6.24
N GLY A 75 -0.57 -31.20 6.94
CA GLY A 75 -0.43 -30.98 8.37
C GLY A 75 0.70 -30.03 8.73
N VAL A 76 0.64 -29.53 9.95
CA VAL A 76 1.66 -28.68 10.55
C VAL A 76 2.14 -29.30 11.85
N LYS A 77 3.33 -28.90 12.30
CA LYS A 77 3.96 -29.43 13.50
C LYS A 77 3.87 -28.43 14.64
N GLN A 78 4.01 -28.91 15.86
CA GLN A 78 4.24 -28.06 17.01
C GLN A 78 5.46 -27.14 16.74
N GLY A 79 5.29 -25.85 16.99
CA GLY A 79 6.28 -24.81 16.74
C GLY A 79 6.10 -24.09 15.41
N ASP A 80 5.37 -24.62 14.43
CA ASP A 80 5.09 -23.93 13.18
C ASP A 80 4.20 -22.69 13.43
N ILE A 81 4.46 -21.62 12.70
CA ILE A 81 3.59 -20.43 12.70
C ILE A 81 2.63 -20.55 11.52
N ILE A 82 1.36 -20.50 11.80
CA ILE A 82 0.29 -20.63 10.81
C ILE A 82 -0.60 -19.41 10.77
N THR A 83 -1.14 -19.14 9.60
CA THR A 83 -2.22 -18.17 9.41
C THR A 83 -3.50 -18.93 9.09
N PHE A 84 -4.53 -18.71 9.87
CA PHE A 84 -5.80 -19.40 9.78
C PHE A 84 -6.99 -18.43 9.90
N ILE A 85 -8.17 -18.88 9.50
CA ILE A 85 -9.42 -18.14 9.69
C ILE A 85 -10.03 -18.63 11.02
N CYS A 86 -10.35 -17.70 11.91
CA CYS A 86 -11.07 -18.02 13.14
C CYS A 86 -12.52 -18.41 12.81
N THR A 87 -12.87 -19.67 13.05
CA THR A 87 -14.21 -20.23 12.81
C THR A 87 -15.07 -20.34 14.08
N ASP A 88 -14.54 -19.90 15.23
CA ASP A 88 -15.30 -19.84 16.48
C ASP A 88 -16.26 -18.64 16.48
N THR A 89 -17.56 -18.93 16.36
CA THR A 89 -18.62 -17.92 16.31
C THR A 89 -18.80 -17.14 17.61
N SER A 90 -18.26 -17.63 18.73
CA SER A 90 -18.29 -16.94 20.03
C SER A 90 -17.17 -15.91 20.19
N SER A 91 -16.19 -15.93 19.29
CA SER A 91 -15.02 -15.07 19.36
C SER A 91 -15.26 -13.71 18.69
N GLU A 92 -14.74 -12.63 19.28
CA GLU A 92 -14.73 -11.28 18.68
C GLU A 92 -13.92 -11.22 17.37
N VAL A 93 -13.05 -12.20 17.14
CA VAL A 93 -12.24 -12.32 15.93
C VAL A 93 -12.78 -13.31 14.92
N TYR A 94 -14.05 -13.72 15.06
CA TYR A 94 -14.72 -14.61 14.11
C TYR A 94 -14.56 -14.12 12.66
N GLY A 95 -14.18 -15.03 11.78
CA GLY A 95 -13.98 -14.76 10.35
C GLY A 95 -12.71 -13.97 10.01
N ARG A 96 -11.90 -13.59 11.00
CA ARG A 96 -10.64 -12.88 10.75
C ARG A 96 -9.48 -13.85 10.54
N LEU A 97 -8.47 -13.37 9.80
CA LEU A 97 -7.18 -14.07 9.68
C LEU A 97 -6.36 -13.81 10.95
N ILE A 98 -5.92 -14.89 11.57
CA ILE A 98 -5.06 -14.88 12.76
C ILE A 98 -3.74 -15.57 12.39
N THR A 99 -2.64 -15.02 12.85
CA THR A 99 -1.30 -15.64 12.69
C THR A 99 -0.76 -15.94 14.07
N HIS A 100 -0.70 -17.23 14.43
CA HIS A 100 -0.22 -17.70 15.73
C HIS A 100 0.66 -18.94 15.56
N ARG A 101 1.37 -19.32 16.61
CA ARG A 101 2.21 -20.51 16.66
C ARG A 101 1.39 -21.71 17.11
N VAL A 102 1.62 -22.85 16.49
CA VAL A 102 1.09 -24.15 16.94
C VAL A 102 1.75 -24.52 18.27
N GLU A 103 0.99 -24.42 19.34
CA GLU A 103 1.44 -24.83 20.68
C GLU A 103 1.37 -26.35 20.87
N LYS A 104 0.31 -26.97 20.38
CA LYS A 104 0.09 -28.43 20.47
C LYS A 104 -0.72 -28.94 19.29
N VAL A 105 -0.41 -30.17 18.87
CA VAL A 105 -1.26 -30.95 18.00
C VAL A 105 -2.23 -31.74 18.90
N VAL A 106 -3.52 -31.66 18.63
CA VAL A 106 -4.59 -32.32 19.39
C VAL A 106 -5.49 -33.10 18.47
N ASP A 107 -6.36 -33.95 19.03
CA ASP A 107 -7.36 -34.65 18.23
C ASP A 107 -8.27 -33.65 17.52
N GLY A 108 -8.31 -33.73 16.17
CA GLY A 108 -9.14 -32.90 15.33
C GLY A 108 -8.54 -31.54 14.98
N GLY A 109 -7.24 -31.25 15.29
CA GLY A 109 -6.59 -30.02 14.86
C GLY A 109 -5.43 -29.53 15.71
N TYR A 110 -5.34 -28.24 15.90
CA TYR A 110 -4.19 -27.57 16.51
C TYR A 110 -4.64 -26.54 17.56
N ARG A 111 -3.95 -26.52 18.68
CA ARG A 111 -4.03 -25.44 19.67
C ARG A 111 -2.95 -24.43 19.32
N THR A 112 -3.33 -23.18 19.21
CA THR A 112 -2.46 -22.09 18.83
C THR A 112 -2.29 -21.05 19.94
N LYS A 113 -1.19 -20.31 19.89
CA LYS A 113 -0.88 -19.25 20.84
C LYS A 113 -0.01 -18.21 20.16
N GLY A 114 -0.21 -16.94 20.51
CA GLY A 114 0.72 -15.86 20.15
C GLY A 114 2.05 -15.99 20.89
N ASP A 115 3.13 -15.54 20.28
CA ASP A 115 4.49 -15.58 20.88
C ASP A 115 4.69 -14.52 21.97
N ASN A 116 3.82 -13.51 22.02
CA ASN A 116 3.90 -12.47 23.05
C ASN A 116 3.68 -13.10 24.44
N SER A 117 4.50 -12.65 25.40
CA SER A 117 4.45 -13.15 26.79
C SER A 117 3.09 -12.96 27.47
N LEU A 118 2.31 -11.98 27.02
CA LEU A 118 0.95 -11.72 27.53
C LEU A 118 -0.14 -12.53 26.79
N SER A 119 0.22 -13.25 25.72
CA SER A 119 -0.73 -14.07 24.98
C SER A 119 -1.06 -15.34 25.74
N HIS A 120 -2.34 -15.69 25.75
CA HIS A 120 -2.84 -16.97 26.24
C HIS A 120 -3.05 -17.94 25.07
N THR A 121 -3.13 -19.24 25.37
CA THR A 121 -3.53 -20.25 24.40
C THR A 121 -4.92 -19.92 23.86
N ASP A 122 -5.09 -19.96 22.55
CA ASP A 122 -6.38 -19.67 21.93
C ASP A 122 -7.45 -20.64 22.46
N PRO A 123 -8.68 -20.17 22.75
CA PRO A 123 -9.72 -21.00 23.34
C PRO A 123 -10.29 -22.05 22.37
N TRP A 124 -10.09 -21.87 21.07
CA TRP A 124 -10.59 -22.76 20.00
C TRP A 124 -9.53 -23.77 19.54
N THR A 125 -9.97 -24.74 18.75
CA THR A 125 -9.09 -25.68 18.03
C THR A 125 -9.14 -25.33 16.55
N VAL A 126 -7.99 -25.05 15.95
CA VAL A 126 -7.84 -24.77 14.52
C VAL A 126 -7.83 -26.09 13.76
N LYS A 127 -8.71 -26.26 12.77
CA LYS A 127 -8.76 -27.44 11.90
C LYS A 127 -7.84 -27.23 10.68
N ASP A 128 -7.48 -28.32 10.01
CA ASP A 128 -6.69 -28.25 8.77
C ASP A 128 -7.35 -27.35 7.71
N ASP A 129 -8.67 -27.44 7.57
CA ASP A 129 -9.45 -26.66 6.59
C ASP A 129 -9.46 -25.15 6.90
N ASP A 130 -9.21 -24.76 8.13
CA ASP A 130 -9.17 -23.38 8.56
C ASP A 130 -7.79 -22.74 8.27
N ILE A 131 -6.75 -23.57 8.05
CA ILE A 131 -5.39 -23.10 7.80
C ILE A 131 -5.29 -22.58 6.35
N VAL A 132 -4.84 -21.34 6.22
CA VAL A 132 -4.71 -20.66 4.94
C VAL A 132 -3.26 -20.68 4.46
N ALA A 133 -2.32 -20.44 5.37
CA ALA A 133 -0.91 -20.31 5.02
C ALA A 133 0.01 -20.68 6.18
N VAL A 134 1.24 -21.01 5.85
CA VAL A 134 2.33 -21.27 6.79
C VAL A 134 3.38 -20.18 6.64
N TYR A 135 3.87 -19.66 7.74
CA TYR A 135 4.86 -18.59 7.79
C TYR A 135 6.15 -18.95 7.06
N GLY A 136 6.62 -18.03 6.23
CA GLY A 136 7.85 -18.19 5.45
C GLY A 136 9.01 -17.30 5.91
N GLY A 137 8.71 -16.16 6.55
CA GLY A 137 9.73 -15.25 7.04
C GLY A 137 9.28 -13.79 7.11
N ASN A 138 10.04 -12.98 7.86
CA ASN A 138 9.83 -11.54 7.96
C ASN A 138 10.38 -10.80 6.73
N LEU A 139 9.63 -9.86 6.20
CA LEU A 139 10.00 -9.06 5.04
C LEU A 139 10.37 -7.63 5.46
N LYS A 140 11.57 -7.46 6.03
CA LYS A 140 12.03 -6.19 6.63
C LYS A 140 11.95 -4.99 5.69
N ILE A 141 12.35 -5.14 4.41
CA ILE A 141 12.31 -4.05 3.42
C ILE A 141 10.87 -3.64 3.13
N PHE A 142 9.98 -4.61 2.88
CA PHE A 142 8.55 -4.34 2.66
C PHE A 142 7.88 -3.74 3.90
N THR A 143 8.27 -4.19 5.10
CA THR A 143 7.83 -3.63 6.37
C THR A 143 8.20 -2.16 6.51
N PHE A 144 9.46 -1.81 6.23
CA PHE A 144 9.91 -0.41 6.27
C PHE A 144 9.12 0.45 5.29
N VAL A 145 9.02 0.02 4.04
CA VAL A 145 8.24 0.73 3.01
C VAL A 145 6.76 0.85 3.44
N GLY A 146 6.16 -0.24 3.91
CA GLY A 146 4.77 -0.24 4.37
C GLY A 146 4.54 0.71 5.55
N ARG A 147 5.40 0.72 6.55
CA ARG A 147 5.31 1.63 7.70
C ARG A 147 5.38 3.10 7.29
N VAL A 148 6.23 3.42 6.30
CA VAL A 148 6.35 4.80 5.78
C VAL A 148 5.12 5.17 4.97
N PHE A 149 4.74 4.38 3.98
CA PHE A 149 3.70 4.76 3.00
C PHE A 149 2.26 4.52 3.48
N LEU A 150 2.01 3.53 4.36
CA LEU A 150 0.69 3.27 4.94
C LEU A 150 0.42 4.10 6.20
N SER A 151 1.40 4.87 6.70
CA SER A 151 1.20 5.79 7.81
C SER A 151 0.42 7.05 7.35
N PRO A 152 -0.31 7.71 8.25
CA PRO A 152 -0.96 8.99 7.93
C PRO A 152 0.02 10.04 7.40
N ALA A 153 1.24 10.09 7.95
CA ALA A 153 2.31 10.99 7.50
C ALA A 153 2.80 10.63 6.07
N GLY A 154 2.90 9.33 5.77
CA GLY A 154 3.26 8.86 4.42
C GLY A 154 2.21 9.23 3.37
N LEU A 155 0.93 9.09 3.70
CA LEU A 155 -0.15 9.53 2.82
C LEU A 155 -0.09 11.04 2.54
N ILE A 156 0.15 11.86 3.57
CA ILE A 156 0.33 13.31 3.42
C ILE A 156 1.52 13.60 2.51
N LEU A 157 2.64 12.90 2.71
CA LEU A 157 3.84 13.06 1.89
C LEU A 157 3.57 12.72 0.41
N ILE A 158 2.85 11.64 0.13
CA ILE A 158 2.47 11.24 -1.23
C ILE A 158 1.60 12.33 -1.88
N VAL A 159 0.56 12.82 -1.17
CA VAL A 159 -0.33 13.87 -1.67
C VAL A 159 0.44 15.17 -1.88
N ALA A 160 1.29 15.57 -0.95
CA ALA A 160 2.11 16.78 -1.08
C ALA A 160 3.07 16.69 -2.28
N THR A 161 3.73 15.55 -2.45
CA THR A 161 4.61 15.31 -3.61
C THR A 161 3.84 15.36 -4.93
N PHE A 162 2.63 14.82 -4.94
CA PHE A 162 1.75 14.88 -6.11
C PHE A 162 1.36 16.33 -6.45
N ILE A 163 0.90 17.12 -5.47
CA ILE A 163 0.54 18.52 -5.64
C ILE A 163 1.75 19.34 -6.12
N PHE A 164 2.91 19.13 -5.51
CA PHE A 164 4.15 19.80 -5.89
C PHE A 164 4.56 19.48 -7.35
N SER A 165 4.44 18.20 -7.74
CA SER A 165 4.71 17.77 -9.11
C SER A 165 3.76 18.41 -10.13
N CYS A 166 2.46 18.50 -9.79
CA CYS A 166 1.48 19.20 -10.61
C CYS A 166 1.83 20.67 -10.75
N ALA A 167 2.11 21.35 -9.64
CA ALA A 167 2.48 22.76 -9.64
C ALA A 167 3.74 23.02 -10.50
N PHE A 168 4.77 22.18 -10.34
CA PHE A 168 6.02 22.31 -11.09
C PHE A 168 5.82 22.12 -12.61
N ILE A 169 4.88 21.27 -13.02
CA ILE A 169 4.60 21.02 -14.45
C ILE A 169 3.73 22.13 -15.04
N TYR A 170 2.67 22.57 -14.34
CA TYR A 170 1.63 23.42 -14.91
C TYR A 170 1.84 24.91 -14.67
N ILE A 171 2.47 25.34 -13.55
CA ILE A 171 2.67 26.77 -13.25
C ILE A 171 3.47 27.49 -14.34
N PRO A 172 4.59 26.95 -14.87
CA PRO A 172 5.33 27.61 -15.93
C PRO A 172 4.51 27.81 -17.21
N ASP A 173 3.69 26.83 -17.58
CA ASP A 173 2.82 26.92 -18.76
C ASP A 173 1.72 27.99 -18.56
N MET A 174 1.13 28.09 -17.36
CA MET A 174 0.17 29.14 -17.00
C MET A 174 0.78 30.53 -17.03
N ILE A 175 1.98 30.71 -16.46
CA ILE A 175 2.68 32.01 -16.47
C ILE A 175 2.97 32.45 -17.90
N ASN A 176 3.37 31.52 -18.76
CA ASN A 176 3.64 31.85 -20.16
C ASN A 176 2.36 32.20 -20.92
N ALA A 177 1.25 31.52 -20.69
CA ALA A 177 -0.04 31.80 -21.30
C ALA A 177 -0.55 33.20 -20.88
N VAL A 178 -0.43 33.57 -19.60
CA VAL A 178 -0.80 34.91 -19.10
C VAL A 178 0.08 36.02 -19.74
N LYS A 179 1.39 35.79 -19.87
CA LYS A 179 2.30 36.76 -20.51
C LYS A 179 2.01 36.94 -22.00
N GLU A 180 1.58 35.88 -22.70
CA GLU A 180 1.18 36.00 -24.11
C GLU A 180 -0.12 36.78 -24.26
N SER A 181 -1.09 36.62 -23.37
CA SER A 181 -2.36 37.36 -23.39
C SER A 181 -2.12 38.86 -23.11
N ASP A 182 -1.31 39.21 -22.11
CA ASP A 182 -0.98 40.60 -21.77
C ASP A 182 -0.18 41.29 -22.88
N GLY A 183 0.70 40.55 -23.54
CA GLY A 183 1.48 41.07 -24.69
C GLY A 183 0.64 41.31 -25.94
N SER A 184 -0.46 40.60 -26.16
CA SER A 184 -1.37 40.78 -27.28
C SER A 184 -2.28 42.00 -27.12
N ASP A 185 -2.79 42.25 -25.90
CA ASP A 185 -3.65 43.39 -25.60
C ASP A 185 -2.89 44.73 -25.69
N GLY A 186 -1.65 44.77 -25.18
CA GLY A 186 -0.82 45.98 -25.28
C GLY A 186 -0.39 46.35 -26.73
N LYS A 187 -0.33 45.36 -27.62
CA LYS A 187 -0.02 45.60 -29.02
C LYS A 187 -1.23 46.12 -29.82
N SER A 188 -2.39 45.58 -29.54
CA SER A 188 -3.68 46.01 -30.14
C SER A 188 -4.03 47.45 -29.76
N GLU A 189 -3.71 47.87 -28.53
CA GLU A 189 -4.02 49.21 -28.05
C GLU A 189 -3.03 50.27 -28.65
N LYS A 190 -1.75 49.94 -28.80
CA LYS A 190 -0.77 50.77 -29.49
C LYS A 190 -1.07 50.96 -30.98
N ASP A 191 -1.49 49.89 -31.65
CA ASP A 191 -1.82 49.98 -33.08
C ASP A 191 -3.08 50.85 -33.30
N LYS A 192 -4.05 50.81 -32.41
CA LYS A 192 -5.24 51.69 -32.44
C LYS A 192 -4.92 53.15 -32.10
N GLU A 193 -3.93 53.41 -31.27
CA GLU A 193 -3.51 54.76 -30.91
C GLU A 193 -2.69 55.41 -32.04
N ILE A 194 -1.88 54.65 -32.76
CA ILE A 194 -1.15 55.12 -33.95
C ILE A 194 -2.14 55.47 -35.04
N ASP A 195 -3.14 54.67 -35.30
CA ASP A 195 -4.15 54.91 -36.36
C ASP A 195 -4.98 56.18 -36.07
N ARG A 196 -5.30 56.49 -34.79
CA ARG A 196 -5.95 57.73 -34.38
C ARG A 196 -5.12 59.00 -34.53
N ARG A 197 -3.77 58.90 -34.57
CA ARG A 197 -2.87 60.06 -34.71
C ARG A 197 -2.53 60.38 -36.16
N VAL A 198 -2.87 59.50 -37.10
CA VAL A 198 -2.61 59.64 -38.55
C VAL A 198 -3.83 60.15 -39.30
N GLN A 199 -4.99 60.17 -38.67
CA GLN A 199 -6.23 60.84 -39.17
C GLN A 199 -6.31 62.27 -38.60
#